data_9f183713aca13ad69aadb097d95a7fb8
#
_entry.id   9f183713aca13ad69aadb097d95a7fb8
#
_cell.length_a   1.000
_cell.length_b   1.000
_cell.length_c   1.000
_cell.angle_alpha   90.00
_cell.angle_beta   90.00
_cell.angle_gamma   90.00
#
_symmetry.space_group_name_H-M   'P 1'
#
loop_
_entity.id
_entity.type
_entity.pdbx_description
1 polymer ?
#
loop_
_entity_poly.entity_id
_entity_poly.type
_entity_poly.pdbx_seq_one_letter_code
_entity_poly.pdbx_strand_id
1 'polypeptide(L)' 'MTVTALAVDLGSSSGRVIAGVLDDDRITETEVHRFPHTAAMRDGYLCWDLDLIRQEMIKGLQLAVSVRTFQSRLMK' A
#
# COMPACT_ATOMS: atom_id res chain seq x y z
N MET A 1 -15.49 -4.97 17.58
CA MET A 1 -14.59 -3.83 17.27
C MET A 1 -13.86 -4.11 15.97
N THR A 2 -13.82 -3.13 15.09
CA THR A 2 -13.13 -3.25 13.79
C THR A 2 -11.88 -2.39 13.82
N VAL A 3 -10.76 -2.99 13.49
CA VAL A 3 -9.48 -2.29 13.38
C VAL A 3 -8.99 -2.38 11.95
N THR A 4 -8.61 -1.24 11.40
CA THR A 4 -8.03 -1.19 10.06
C THR A 4 -6.57 -0.78 10.14
N ALA A 5 -5.72 -1.52 9.45
CA ALA A 5 -4.31 -1.22 9.35
C ALA A 5 -3.91 -1.12 7.88
N LEU A 6 -2.99 -0.22 7.59
CA LEU A 6 -2.40 -0.10 6.27
C LEU A 6 -0.94 -0.52 6.36
N ALA A 7 -0.51 -1.32 5.42
CA ALA A 7 0.86 -1.80 5.35
C ALA A 7 1.45 -1.50 3.98
N VAL A 8 2.72 -1.19 3.96
CA VAL A 8 3.48 -1.03 2.72
C VAL A 8 4.53 -2.14 2.70
N ASP A 9 4.48 -2.96 1.67
CA ASP A 9 5.39 -4.08 1.48
C ASP A 9 6.27 -3.78 0.28
N LEU A 10 7.56 -3.60 0.51
CA LEU A 10 8.53 -3.28 -0.53
C LEU A 10 9.39 -4.50 -0.83
N GLY A 11 9.23 -5.05 -2.03
CA GLY A 11 10.09 -6.10 -2.53
C GLY A 11 11.20 -5.54 -3.42
N SER A 12 11.96 -6.43 -4.03
CA SER A 12 13.11 -6.04 -4.85
C SER A 12 12.71 -5.37 -6.16
N SER A 13 11.53 -5.64 -6.69
CA SER A 13 11.09 -5.13 -8.01
C SER A 13 9.69 -4.55 -7.99
N SER A 14 8.98 -4.61 -6.87
CA SER A 14 7.65 -4.05 -6.76
C SER A 14 7.33 -3.66 -5.33
N GLY A 15 6.36 -2.77 -5.17
CA GLY A 15 5.83 -2.41 -3.88
C GLY A 15 4.32 -2.58 -3.86
N ARG A 16 3.75 -2.77 -2.69
CA ARG A 16 2.30 -2.93 -2.53
C ARG A 16 1.82 -2.15 -1.31
N VAL A 17 0.64 -1.59 -1.43
CA VAL A 17 -0.09 -1.06 -0.27
C VAL A 17 -1.25 -2.01 0.00
N ILE A 18 -1.33 -2.50 1.20
CA ILE A 18 -2.31 -3.51 1.62
C ILE A 18 -3.13 -2.92 2.76
N ALA A 19 -4.45 -3.06 2.64
CA ALA A 19 -5.37 -2.72 3.72
C ALA A 19 -5.78 -4.01 4.42
N GLY A 20 -5.56 -4.07 5.72
CA GLY A 20 -5.99 -5.18 6.56
C GLY A 20 -7.10 -4.74 7.49
N VAL A 21 -8.17 -5.51 7.55
CA VAL A 21 -9.28 -5.24 8.46
C VAL A 21 -9.40 -6.41 9.41
N LEU A 22 -9.28 -6.12 10.70
CA LEU A 22 -9.56 -7.08 11.76
C LEU A 22 -10.97 -6.81 12.29
N ASP A 23 -11.85 -7.77 12.13
CA ASP A 23 -13.22 -7.70 12.62
C ASP A 23 -13.50 -8.98 13.42
N ASP A 24 -13.64 -8.80 14.72
CA ASP A 24 -13.71 -9.90 15.69
C ASP A 24 -12.47 -10.80 15.53
N ASP A 25 -12.64 -12.04 15.09
CA ASP A 25 -11.54 -12.98 14.92
C ASP A 25 -11.09 -13.13 13.47
N ARG A 26 -11.61 -12.28 12.59
CA ARG A 26 -11.30 -12.36 11.16
C ARG A 26 -10.38 -11.25 10.71
N ILE A 27 -9.38 -11.62 9.92
CA ILE A 27 -8.50 -10.66 9.25
C ILE A 27 -8.76 -10.77 7.75
N THR A 28 -9.12 -9.67 7.13
CA THR A 28 -9.28 -9.57 5.69
C THR A 28 -8.24 -8.64 5.13
N GLU A 29 -7.46 -9.12 4.18
CA GLU A 29 -6.43 -8.34 3.52
C GLU A 29 -6.85 -8.02 2.09
N THR A 30 -6.64 -6.76 1.68
CA THR A 30 -6.94 -6.31 0.33
C THR A 30 -5.73 -5.55 -0.20
N GLU A 31 -5.21 -5.99 -1.35
CA GLU A 31 -4.17 -5.24 -2.04
C GLU A 31 -4.82 -4.03 -2.70
N VAL A 32 -4.48 -2.84 -2.24
CA VAL A 32 -5.08 -1.59 -2.71
C VAL A 32 -4.35 -1.05 -3.92
N HIS A 33 -3.03 -1.14 -3.90
CA HIS A 33 -2.20 -0.55 -4.94
C HIS A 33 -0.90 -1.35 -5.07
N ARG A 34 -0.52 -1.62 -6.30
CA ARG A 34 0.75 -2.28 -6.61
C ARG A 34 1.48 -1.42 -7.64
N PHE A 35 2.77 -1.25 -7.42
CA PHE A 35 3.59 -0.46 -8.34
C PHE A 35 4.93 -1.15 -8.56
N PRO A 36 5.45 -1.10 -9.80
CA PRO A 36 6.80 -1.59 -10.07
C PRO A 36 7.81 -0.56 -9.63
N HIS A 37 8.96 -1.01 -9.18
CA HIS A 37 10.12 -0.16 -9.03
C HIS A 37 11.35 -0.96 -9.38
N THR A 38 12.31 -0.31 -10.02
CA THR A 38 13.56 -0.95 -10.39
C THR A 38 14.71 -0.19 -9.79
N ALA A 39 15.72 -0.91 -9.35
CA ALA A 39 16.95 -0.28 -8.95
C ALA A 39 17.70 0.22 -10.19
N ALA A 40 18.31 1.38 -10.08
CA ALA A 40 19.09 1.98 -11.15
C ALA A 40 20.51 2.28 -10.67
N MET A 41 21.45 2.23 -11.61
CA MET A 41 22.84 2.55 -11.28
C MET A 41 23.02 4.06 -11.20
N ARG A 42 23.55 4.53 -10.07
CA ARG A 42 23.95 5.92 -9.88
C ARG A 42 25.35 5.95 -9.26
N ASP A 43 26.23 6.63 -9.91
CA ASP A 43 27.61 6.80 -9.43
C ASP A 43 28.30 5.48 -9.10
N GLY A 44 28.01 4.42 -9.91
CA GLY A 44 28.57 3.11 -9.70
C GLY A 44 27.86 2.23 -8.70
N TYR A 45 26.76 2.71 -8.12
CA TYR A 45 25.99 1.97 -7.11
C TYR A 45 24.59 1.67 -7.61
N LEU A 46 24.07 0.53 -7.20
CA LEU A 46 22.68 0.14 -7.47
C LEU A 46 21.79 0.80 -6.42
N CYS A 47 20.93 1.69 -6.87
CA CYS A 47 20.08 2.50 -5.98
C CYS A 47 18.60 2.35 -6.33
N TRP A 48 17.76 2.40 -5.32
CA TRP A 48 16.32 2.50 -5.52
C TRP A 48 15.94 3.96 -5.77
N ASP A 49 14.90 4.16 -6.59
CA ASP A 49 14.32 5.48 -6.79
C ASP A 49 13.35 5.77 -5.63
N LEU A 50 13.85 6.41 -4.60
CA LEU A 50 13.08 6.68 -3.40
C LEU A 50 11.94 7.68 -3.65
N ASP A 51 12.12 8.60 -4.59
CA ASP A 51 11.06 9.56 -4.92
C ASP A 51 9.86 8.85 -5.56
N LEU A 52 10.11 7.94 -6.49
CA LEU A 52 9.06 7.14 -7.10
C LEU A 52 8.33 6.30 -6.05
N ILE A 53 9.08 5.62 -5.19
CA ILE A 53 8.51 4.78 -4.14
C ILE A 53 7.64 5.62 -3.22
N ARG A 54 8.13 6.77 -2.79
CA ARG A 54 7.37 7.67 -1.92
C ARG A 54 6.07 8.12 -2.57
N GLN A 55 6.12 8.55 -3.83
CA GLN A 55 4.93 9.01 -4.55
C GLN A 55 3.90 7.88 -4.68
N GLU A 56 4.35 6.68 -5.00
CA GLU A 56 3.46 5.53 -5.14
C GLU A 56 2.88 5.08 -3.81
N MET A 57 3.64 5.17 -2.73
CA MET A 57 3.14 4.87 -1.40
C MET A 57 2.03 5.84 -1.00
N ILE A 58 2.24 7.14 -1.21
CA ILE A 58 1.22 8.16 -0.92
C ILE A 58 -0.04 7.90 -1.74
N LYS A 59 0.13 7.62 -3.02
CA LYS A 59 -0.99 7.30 -3.91
C LYS A 59 -1.77 6.09 -3.41
N GLY A 60 -1.08 5.05 -3.01
CA GLY A 60 -1.71 3.84 -2.47
C GLY A 60 -2.46 4.09 -1.17
N LEU A 61 -1.89 4.91 -0.28
CA LEU A 61 -2.54 5.26 0.98
C LEU A 61 -3.81 6.08 0.73
N GLN A 62 -3.78 6.99 -0.23
CA GLN A 62 -4.96 7.77 -0.61
C GLN A 62 -6.05 6.89 -1.18
N LEU A 63 -5.70 5.93 -2.03
CA LEU A 63 -6.64 4.97 -2.57
C LEU A 63 -7.27 4.10 -1.47
N ALA A 64 -6.47 3.68 -0.50
CA ALA A 64 -6.96 2.88 0.62
C ALA A 64 -8.00 3.64 1.45
N VAL A 65 -7.76 4.90 1.71
CA VAL A 65 -8.70 5.76 2.45
C VAL A 65 -10.01 5.91 1.67
N SER A 66 -9.94 6.12 0.37
CA SER A 66 -11.13 6.26 -0.49
C SER A 66 -11.98 5.00 -0.49
N VAL A 67 -11.36 3.84 -0.63
CA VAL A 67 -12.06 2.55 -0.62
C VAL A 67 -12.73 2.32 0.72
N ARG A 68 -12.06 2.60 1.81
CA ARG A 68 -12.60 2.46 3.15
C ARG A 68 -13.81 3.37 3.37
N THR A 69 -13.73 4.62 2.94
CA THR A 69 -14.83 5.57 3.05
C THR A 69 -16.06 5.07 2.29
N PHE A 70 -15.85 4.54 1.09
CA PHE A 70 -16.92 3.98 0.27
C PHE A 70 -17.58 2.78 0.95
N GLN A 71 -16.77 1.85 1.45
CA GLN A 71 -17.29 0.67 2.16
C GLN A 71 -18.05 1.06 3.41
N SER A 72 -17.56 2.03 4.15
CA SER A 72 -18.23 2.53 5.35
C SER A 72 -19.63 3.06 5.04
N ARG A 73 -19.80 3.73 3.91
CA ARG A 73 -21.11 4.23 3.47
C ARG A 73 -22.06 3.11 3.10
N LEU A 74 -21.55 2.06 2.47
CA LEU A 74 -22.37 0.92 2.07
C LEU A 74 -22.86 0.10 3.24
N MET A 75 -22.13 0.12 4.34
CA MET A 75 -22.47 -0.68 5.53
C MET A 75 -23.48 -0.01 6.45
N LYS A 76 -23.88 1.18 6.15
CA LYS A 76 -24.96 1.86 6.89
C LYS A 76 -26.34 1.45 6.35
#